data_68bad62bdb3bd3d8629260bb5777caf3
#
_entry.id   68bad62bdb3bd3d8629260bb5777caf3
#
_cell.length_a   1.000
_cell.length_b   1.000
_cell.length_c   1.000
_cell.angle_alpha   90.00
_cell.angle_beta   90.00
_cell.angle_gamma   90.00
#
_symmetry.space_group_name_H-M   'P 1'
#
loop_
_entity.id
_entity.type
_entity.pdbx_description
1 polymer ?
#
loop_
_entity_poly.entity_id
_entity_poly.type
_entity_poly.pdbx_seq_one_letter_code
_entity_poly.pdbx_strand_id
1 'polypeptide(L)'
;MSTSIAADAGLFETLNGIPNVDIPRNLQAAISAGGRMTSILREVVSLRRGPGKLTANEYFYYRLWDPALSAAEKRRFVGKQAQHPMHLACNDPGWYAVAADKLFFQILMAGSMFPVPPLLAVTQAGRRAGEAPTFGSPPEIARFLREPQIYPLFAKPVAGNTASPS
;
A
#
# COMPACT_ATOMS: atom_id res chain seq x y z
N MET A 1 18.30 -18.88 -17.68
CA MET A 1 18.31 -17.58 -16.98
C MET A 1 16.99 -17.47 -16.23
N SER A 2 16.97 -17.99 -15.01
CA SER A 2 15.74 -18.03 -14.18
C SER A 2 16.12 -17.60 -12.77
N THR A 3 16.32 -16.30 -12.60
CA THR A 3 16.66 -15.74 -11.29
C THR A 3 16.00 -14.37 -11.25
N SER A 4 14.86 -14.24 -10.61
CA SER A 4 14.39 -12.94 -10.09
C SER A 4 12.90 -12.86 -9.73
N ILE A 5 12.15 -13.95 -9.69
CA ILE A 5 10.72 -13.87 -9.29
C ILE A 5 10.57 -13.84 -7.77
N ALA A 6 11.55 -14.33 -7.01
CA ALA A 6 11.46 -14.39 -5.56
C ALA A 6 11.73 -13.05 -4.83
N ALA A 7 12.53 -12.17 -5.44
CA ALA A 7 12.83 -10.85 -4.85
C ALA A 7 11.65 -9.87 -4.94
N ASP A 8 10.83 -9.99 -5.99
CA ASP A 8 9.65 -9.13 -6.17
C ASP A 8 8.50 -9.44 -5.21
N ALA A 9 8.34 -10.68 -4.79
CA ALA A 9 7.27 -11.07 -3.87
C ALA A 9 7.40 -10.36 -2.51
N GLY A 10 8.63 -10.19 -1.99
CA GLY A 10 8.88 -9.52 -0.73
C GLY A 10 8.61 -8.01 -0.76
N LEU A 11 8.82 -7.36 -1.88
CA LEU A 11 8.58 -5.92 -2.03
C LEU A 11 7.07 -5.60 -2.00
N PHE A 12 6.25 -6.45 -2.58
CA PHE A 12 4.79 -6.30 -2.58
C PHE A 12 4.13 -6.67 -1.24
N GLU A 13 4.71 -7.59 -0.49
CA GLU A 13 4.21 -7.90 0.86
C GLU A 13 4.36 -6.75 1.83
N THR A 14 5.43 -5.96 1.70
CA THR A 14 5.70 -4.80 2.57
C THR A 14 4.86 -3.57 2.23
N LEU A 15 4.43 -3.40 0.99
CA LEU A 15 3.78 -2.16 0.55
C LEU A 15 2.29 -2.04 0.90
N ASN A 16 1.58 -3.13 1.20
CA ASN A 16 0.14 -3.09 1.47
C ASN A 16 -0.34 -4.23 2.39
N GLY A 17 0.27 -4.35 3.57
CA GLY A 17 -0.24 -5.29 4.58
C GLY A 17 -1.65 -4.90 5.02
N ILE A 18 -2.68 -5.61 4.55
CA ILE A 18 -3.97 -5.56 5.22
C ILE A 18 -3.73 -6.09 6.64
N PRO A 19 -4.03 -5.32 7.69
CA PRO A 19 -3.82 -5.77 9.06
C PRO A 19 -4.55 -7.09 9.30
N ASN A 20 -3.94 -7.97 10.07
CA ASN A 20 -4.66 -9.15 10.52
C ASN A 20 -5.83 -8.72 11.40
N VAL A 21 -7.03 -9.13 11.02
CA VAL A 21 -8.22 -8.87 11.80
C VAL A 21 -8.47 -10.01 12.79
N ASP A 22 -9.07 -9.69 13.91
CA ASP A 22 -9.60 -10.67 14.85
C ASP A 22 -10.81 -11.38 14.20
N ILE A 23 -10.53 -12.50 13.51
CA ILE A 23 -11.56 -13.26 12.79
C ILE A 23 -12.68 -13.75 13.73
N PRO A 24 -12.42 -14.34 14.91
CA PRO A 24 -13.46 -14.72 15.86
C PRO A 24 -14.40 -13.57 16.21
N ARG A 25 -13.86 -12.41 16.57
CA ARG A 25 -14.64 -11.22 16.92
C ARG A 25 -15.50 -10.72 15.73
N ASN A 26 -14.90 -10.66 14.54
CA ASN A 26 -15.63 -10.23 13.35
C ASN A 26 -16.71 -11.22 12.92
N LEU A 27 -16.46 -12.52 13.08
CA LEU A 27 -17.46 -13.57 12.84
C LEU A 27 -18.64 -13.44 13.81
N GLN A 28 -18.35 -13.19 15.08
CA GLN A 28 -19.42 -12.95 16.08
C GLN A 28 -20.25 -11.70 15.72
N ALA A 29 -19.59 -10.62 15.29
CA ALA A 29 -20.29 -9.42 14.81
C ALA A 29 -21.19 -9.70 13.60
N ALA A 30 -20.70 -10.49 12.64
CA ALA A 30 -21.47 -10.91 11.47
C ALA A 30 -22.71 -11.74 11.84
N ILE A 31 -22.57 -12.65 12.81
CA ILE A 31 -23.68 -13.45 13.32
C ILE A 31 -24.69 -12.55 14.06
N SER A 32 -24.21 -11.63 14.88
CA SER A 32 -25.06 -10.67 15.60
C SER A 32 -25.84 -9.73 14.65
N ALA A 33 -25.30 -9.47 13.47
CA ALA A 33 -25.97 -8.73 12.39
C ALA A 33 -26.98 -9.57 11.60
N GLY A 34 -27.28 -10.80 12.04
CA GLY A 34 -28.25 -11.71 11.42
C GLY A 34 -27.66 -12.72 10.43
N GLY A 35 -26.33 -12.75 10.27
CA GLY A 35 -25.65 -13.72 9.42
C GLY A 35 -25.69 -15.13 9.99
N ARG A 36 -25.87 -16.14 9.13
CA ARG A 36 -25.75 -17.56 9.52
C ARG A 36 -24.31 -18.02 9.28
N MET A 37 -23.69 -18.69 10.25
CA MET A 37 -22.33 -19.23 10.17
C MET A 37 -22.06 -19.98 8.86
N THR A 38 -22.97 -20.89 8.49
CA THR A 38 -22.85 -21.69 7.26
C THR A 38 -22.88 -20.85 5.99
N SER A 39 -23.67 -19.79 5.98
CA SER A 39 -23.75 -18.85 4.85
C SER A 39 -22.47 -18.03 4.72
N ILE A 40 -21.96 -17.52 5.82
CA ILE A 40 -20.69 -16.77 5.89
C ILE A 40 -19.52 -17.64 5.38
N LEU A 41 -19.41 -18.88 5.88
CA LEU A 41 -18.36 -19.79 5.44
C LEU A 41 -18.45 -20.12 3.95
N ARG A 42 -19.68 -20.37 3.44
CA ARG A 42 -19.90 -20.61 2.02
C ARG A 42 -19.51 -19.40 1.18
N GLU A 43 -19.84 -18.20 1.63
CA GLU A 43 -19.49 -16.96 0.95
C GLU A 43 -17.97 -16.72 0.93
N VAL A 44 -17.26 -16.91 2.05
CA VAL A 44 -15.78 -16.84 2.13
C VAL A 44 -15.15 -17.81 1.13
N VAL A 45 -15.61 -19.08 1.11
CA VAL A 45 -15.08 -20.08 0.17
C VAL A 45 -15.38 -19.70 -1.28
N SER A 46 -16.59 -19.20 -1.56
CA SER A 46 -16.99 -18.76 -2.90
C SER A 46 -16.12 -17.61 -3.40
N LEU A 47 -15.90 -16.58 -2.57
CA LEU A 47 -15.09 -15.41 -2.91
C LEU A 47 -13.60 -15.75 -3.03
N ARG A 48 -13.11 -16.71 -2.22
CA ARG A 48 -11.74 -17.21 -2.34
C ARG A 48 -11.49 -17.94 -3.66
N ARG A 49 -12.47 -18.71 -4.13
CA ARG A 49 -12.39 -19.45 -5.42
C ARG A 49 -12.74 -18.58 -6.62
N GLY A 50 -13.37 -17.43 -6.38
CA GLY A 50 -13.76 -16.47 -7.41
C GLY A 50 -12.56 -15.72 -8.00
N PRO A 51 -12.78 -14.89 -9.03
CA PRO A 51 -11.73 -14.15 -9.71
C PRO A 51 -10.96 -13.19 -8.79
N GLY A 52 -11.62 -12.65 -7.76
CA GLY A 52 -11.01 -11.75 -6.78
C GLY A 52 -10.09 -12.44 -5.78
N LYS A 53 -10.13 -13.78 -5.64
CA LYS A 53 -9.27 -14.59 -4.73
C LYS A 53 -9.13 -14.02 -3.32
N LEU A 54 -10.24 -13.57 -2.75
CA LEU A 54 -10.28 -12.97 -1.42
C LEU A 54 -9.95 -13.99 -0.33
N THR A 55 -9.05 -13.63 0.58
CA THR A 55 -8.79 -14.41 1.79
C THR A 55 -9.86 -14.19 2.85
N ALA A 56 -9.93 -15.04 3.86
CA ALA A 56 -10.84 -14.84 4.99
C ALA A 56 -10.53 -13.54 5.75
N ASN A 57 -9.23 -13.19 5.88
CA ASN A 57 -8.82 -11.93 6.50
C ASN A 57 -9.37 -10.71 5.74
N GLU A 58 -9.25 -10.71 4.41
CA GLU A 58 -9.78 -9.66 3.55
C GLU A 58 -11.30 -9.57 3.60
N TYR A 59 -11.99 -10.72 3.61
CA TYR A 59 -13.43 -10.78 3.75
C TYR A 59 -13.92 -10.06 5.02
N PHE A 60 -13.29 -10.32 6.15
CA PHE A 60 -13.66 -9.68 7.41
C PHE A 60 -13.14 -8.24 7.50
N TYR A 61 -11.97 -7.94 6.98
CA TYR A 61 -11.42 -6.59 6.92
C TYR A 61 -12.31 -5.62 6.15
N TYR A 62 -12.79 -6.03 4.98
CA TYR A 62 -13.71 -5.24 4.14
C TYR A 62 -15.16 -5.35 4.57
N ARG A 63 -15.45 -6.08 5.65
CA ARG A 63 -16.80 -6.30 6.19
C ARG A 63 -17.78 -6.83 5.13
N LEU A 64 -17.32 -7.73 4.25
CA LEU A 64 -18.15 -8.29 3.17
C LEU A 64 -19.31 -9.16 3.67
N TRP A 65 -19.38 -9.42 4.97
CA TRP A 65 -20.51 -10.04 5.62
C TRP A 65 -21.71 -9.09 5.78
N ASP A 66 -21.54 -7.79 5.51
CA ASP A 66 -22.60 -6.80 5.62
C ASP A 66 -23.77 -7.18 4.69
N PRO A 67 -25.00 -7.31 5.23
CA PRO A 67 -26.18 -7.65 4.41
C PRO A 67 -26.58 -6.53 3.44
N ALA A 68 -26.09 -5.31 3.63
CA ALA A 68 -26.30 -4.21 2.69
C ALA A 68 -25.59 -4.44 1.35
N LEU A 69 -24.54 -5.27 1.32
CA LEU A 69 -23.81 -5.60 0.10
C LEU A 69 -24.45 -6.78 -0.64
N SER A 70 -24.83 -6.57 -1.86
CA SER A 70 -25.29 -7.63 -2.75
C SER A 70 -24.14 -8.60 -3.11
N ALA A 71 -24.47 -9.83 -3.51
CA ALA A 71 -23.49 -10.80 -3.97
C ALA A 71 -22.70 -10.30 -5.20
N ALA A 72 -23.29 -9.47 -6.05
CA ALA A 72 -22.63 -8.87 -7.20
C ALA A 72 -21.56 -7.84 -6.76
N GLU A 73 -21.88 -6.99 -5.80
CA GLU A 73 -20.93 -6.03 -5.24
C GLU A 73 -19.76 -6.71 -4.56
N LYS A 74 -20.01 -7.74 -3.74
CA LYS A 74 -18.96 -8.52 -3.07
C LYS A 74 -17.98 -9.17 -4.06
N ARG A 75 -18.47 -9.63 -5.22
CA ARG A 75 -17.63 -10.21 -6.30
C ARG A 75 -16.73 -9.19 -7.03
N ARG A 76 -16.99 -7.89 -6.87
CA ARG A 76 -16.16 -6.81 -7.44
C ARG A 76 -14.91 -6.53 -6.62
N PHE A 77 -14.84 -7.03 -5.39
CA PHE A 77 -13.64 -6.89 -4.56
C PHE A 77 -12.54 -7.80 -5.08
N VAL A 78 -11.32 -7.25 -5.09
CA VAL A 78 -10.11 -7.92 -5.56
C VAL A 78 -9.15 -8.05 -4.39
N GLY A 79 -8.85 -9.29 -4.01
CA GLY A 79 -7.88 -9.59 -2.96
C GLY A 79 -6.45 -9.53 -3.46
N LYS A 80 -5.51 -9.50 -2.54
CA LYS A 80 -4.07 -9.42 -2.83
C LYS A 80 -3.57 -10.52 -3.75
N GLN A 81 -4.10 -11.74 -3.59
CA GLN A 81 -3.71 -12.87 -4.43
C GLN A 81 -4.08 -12.68 -5.90
N ALA A 82 -5.13 -11.91 -6.20
CA ALA A 82 -5.51 -11.57 -7.57
C ALA A 82 -4.83 -10.27 -8.06
N GLN A 83 -4.51 -9.36 -7.15
CA GLN A 83 -3.84 -8.09 -7.49
C GLN A 83 -2.44 -8.31 -8.07
N HIS A 84 -1.65 -9.22 -7.50
CA HIS A 84 -0.28 -9.44 -7.94
C HIS A 84 -0.16 -9.82 -9.44
N PRO A 85 -0.81 -10.86 -9.94
CA PRO A 85 -0.75 -11.18 -11.37
C PRO A 85 -1.36 -10.07 -12.24
N MET A 86 -2.35 -9.34 -11.73
CA MET A 86 -2.93 -8.20 -12.44
C MET A 86 -1.93 -7.05 -12.59
N HIS A 87 -1.19 -6.74 -11.53
CA HIS A 87 -0.12 -5.73 -11.58
C HIS A 87 0.97 -6.12 -12.58
N LEU A 88 1.39 -7.38 -12.59
CA LEU A 88 2.39 -7.87 -13.56
C LEU A 88 1.89 -7.81 -15.00
N ALA A 89 0.60 -8.03 -15.24
CA ALA A 89 0.02 -7.97 -16.56
C ALA A 89 -0.21 -6.54 -17.07
N CYS A 90 -0.51 -5.61 -16.14
CA CYS A 90 -0.86 -4.21 -16.49
C CYS A 90 0.33 -3.25 -16.46
N ASN A 91 1.42 -3.60 -15.77
CA ASN A 91 2.56 -2.71 -15.58
C ASN A 91 3.86 -3.42 -15.96
N ASP A 92 4.74 -2.70 -16.64
CA ASP A 92 6.10 -3.16 -16.87
C ASP A 92 6.89 -3.13 -15.53
N PRO A 93 7.43 -4.27 -15.08
CA PRO A 93 8.22 -4.34 -13.85
C PRO A 93 9.44 -3.40 -13.83
N GLY A 94 9.97 -3.01 -14.98
CA GLY A 94 11.06 -2.05 -15.10
C GLY A 94 10.74 -0.69 -14.49
N TRP A 95 9.46 -0.30 -14.41
CA TRP A 95 9.04 0.95 -13.82
C TRP A 95 8.81 0.89 -12.31
N TYR A 96 8.82 -0.29 -11.70
CA TYR A 96 8.57 -0.44 -10.26
C TYR A 96 9.63 0.27 -9.40
N ALA A 97 10.88 0.24 -9.80
CA ALA A 97 11.96 0.93 -9.10
C ALA A 97 11.72 2.45 -9.05
N VAL A 98 11.24 3.03 -10.16
CA VAL A 98 10.88 4.45 -10.25
C VAL A 98 9.70 4.78 -9.33
N ALA A 99 8.66 3.96 -9.35
CA ALA A 99 7.46 4.18 -8.53
C ALA A 99 7.71 3.94 -7.03
N ALA A 100 8.65 3.04 -6.68
CA ALA A 100 9.01 2.74 -5.30
C ALA A 100 9.86 3.86 -4.66
N ASP A 101 10.72 4.51 -5.43
CA ASP A 101 11.53 5.65 -4.98
C ASP A 101 10.77 6.95 -5.20
N LYS A 102 10.17 7.47 -4.13
CA LYS A 102 9.31 8.65 -4.20
C LYS A 102 10.05 9.92 -4.63
N LEU A 103 11.32 10.02 -4.31
CA LEU A 103 12.15 11.16 -4.72
C LEU A 103 12.39 11.11 -6.23
N PHE A 104 12.80 9.93 -6.74
CA PHE A 104 13.01 9.74 -8.16
C PHE A 104 11.73 9.93 -8.98
N PHE A 105 10.62 9.39 -8.48
CA PHE A 105 9.29 9.59 -9.07
C PHE A 105 8.92 11.07 -9.14
N GLN A 106 9.15 11.84 -8.06
CA GLN A 106 8.85 13.27 -8.03
C GLN A 106 9.70 14.05 -9.02
N ILE A 107 10.99 13.77 -9.11
CA ILE A 107 11.90 14.42 -10.07
C ILE A 107 11.44 14.12 -11.51
N LEU A 108 11.08 12.89 -11.81
CA LEU A 108 10.60 12.48 -13.13
C LEU A 108 9.29 13.20 -13.49
N MET A 109 8.34 13.25 -12.56
CA MET A 109 7.06 13.92 -12.78
C MET A 109 7.23 15.41 -12.97
N ALA A 110 8.03 16.07 -12.15
CA ALA A 110 8.34 17.50 -12.30
C ALA A 110 9.03 17.80 -13.63
N GLY A 111 10.02 16.98 -14.02
CA GLY A 111 10.71 17.10 -15.31
C GLY A 111 9.80 16.84 -16.52
N SER A 112 8.73 16.09 -16.35
CA SER A 112 7.70 15.83 -17.37
C SER A 112 6.54 16.84 -17.31
N MET A 113 6.69 17.94 -16.60
CA MET A 113 5.72 19.03 -16.46
C MET A 113 4.38 18.60 -15.82
N PHE A 114 4.34 17.50 -15.09
CA PHE A 114 3.18 17.14 -14.29
C PHE A 114 3.09 18.02 -13.03
N PRO A 115 1.89 18.41 -12.61
CA PRO A 115 1.72 19.16 -11.37
C PRO A 115 2.04 18.28 -10.16
N VAL A 116 3.17 18.56 -9.53
CA VAL A 116 3.60 17.89 -8.29
C VAL A 116 3.80 18.92 -7.19
N PRO A 117 3.57 18.58 -5.93
CA PRO A 117 3.89 19.46 -4.81
C PRO A 117 5.38 19.83 -4.83
N PRO A 118 5.76 21.07 -4.47
CA PRO A 118 7.15 21.46 -4.40
C PRO A 118 7.92 20.62 -3.38
N LEU A 119 9.11 20.17 -3.76
CA LEU A 119 10.01 19.49 -2.85
C LEU A 119 10.75 20.51 -2.01
N LEU A 120 10.45 20.56 -0.72
CA LEU A 120 11.03 21.54 0.21
C LEU A 120 12.38 21.11 0.77
N ALA A 121 12.56 19.81 1.02
CA ALA A 121 13.80 19.26 1.54
C ALA A 121 13.89 17.74 1.39
N VAL A 122 15.10 17.20 1.42
CA VAL A 122 15.40 15.77 1.51
C VAL A 122 16.16 15.51 2.80
N THR A 123 15.72 14.55 3.60
CA THR A 123 16.34 14.23 4.90
C THR A 123 17.21 12.98 4.86
N GLN A 124 17.60 12.52 3.68
CA GLN A 124 18.45 11.35 3.52
C GLN A 124 19.84 11.75 3.03
N ALA A 125 20.85 11.45 3.82
CA ALA A 125 22.25 11.71 3.45
C ALA A 125 22.62 11.07 2.11
N GLY A 126 23.35 11.82 1.29
CA GLY A 126 23.81 11.36 -0.03
C GLY A 126 22.76 11.40 -1.14
N ARG A 127 21.52 11.77 -0.85
CA ARG A 127 20.47 11.96 -1.87
C ARG A 127 20.28 13.44 -2.18
N ARG A 128 20.27 13.78 -3.45
CA ARG A 128 20.02 15.15 -3.92
C ARG A 128 18.85 15.17 -4.89
N ALA A 129 18.09 16.25 -4.87
CA ALA A 129 16.97 16.46 -5.77
C ALA A 129 16.91 17.93 -6.20
N GLY A 130 17.55 18.24 -7.32
CA GLY A 130 17.61 19.59 -7.84
C GLY A 130 18.20 20.58 -6.82
N GLU A 131 17.52 21.68 -6.59
CA GLU A 131 17.94 22.74 -5.66
C GLU A 131 17.45 22.52 -4.22
N ALA A 132 16.63 21.48 -3.98
CA ALA A 132 16.10 21.22 -2.64
C ALA A 132 17.23 20.89 -1.65
N PRO A 133 17.27 21.55 -0.47
CA PRO A 133 18.30 21.29 0.53
C PRO A 133 18.24 19.85 1.03
N THR A 134 19.41 19.28 1.26
CA THR A 134 19.55 17.92 1.82
C THR A 134 20.12 18.03 3.22
N PHE A 135 19.41 17.45 4.19
CA PHE A 135 19.82 17.40 5.59
C PHE A 135 20.23 15.99 5.97
N GLY A 136 21.44 15.84 6.49
CA GLY A 136 22.01 14.56 6.89
C GLY A 136 21.99 14.32 8.40
N SER A 137 21.67 15.34 9.19
CA SER A 137 21.73 15.27 10.65
C SER A 137 20.43 15.72 11.34
N PRO A 138 20.09 15.13 12.49
CA PRO A 138 18.91 15.55 13.26
C PRO A 138 18.90 17.04 13.63
N PRO A 139 20.02 17.69 14.01
CA PRO A 139 20.02 19.12 14.30
C PRO A 139 19.66 20.00 13.10
N GLU A 140 20.11 19.65 11.90
CA GLU A 140 19.75 20.38 10.66
C GLU A 140 18.26 20.25 10.36
N ILE A 141 17.72 19.04 10.47
CA ILE A 141 16.30 18.78 10.31
C ILE A 141 15.48 19.56 11.33
N ALA A 142 15.89 19.54 12.60
CA ALA A 142 15.21 20.30 13.66
C ALA A 142 15.25 21.81 13.45
N ARG A 143 16.32 22.35 12.87
CA ARG A 143 16.42 23.76 12.49
C ARG A 143 15.43 24.08 11.38
N PHE A 144 15.41 23.29 10.32
CA PHE A 144 14.49 23.45 9.20
C PHE A 144 13.01 23.41 9.66
N LEU A 145 12.66 22.47 10.53
CA LEU A 145 11.28 22.33 11.03
C LEU A 145 10.82 23.48 11.95
N ARG A 146 11.73 24.36 12.38
CA ARG A 146 11.36 25.56 13.15
C ARG A 146 10.97 26.75 12.28
N GLU A 147 11.15 26.67 10.98
CA GLU A 147 10.81 27.75 10.07
C GLU A 147 9.29 27.77 9.82
N PRO A 148 8.57 28.85 10.28
CA PRO A 148 7.11 28.87 10.19
C PRO A 148 6.57 28.92 8.76
N GLN A 149 7.35 29.44 7.82
CA GLN A 149 6.94 29.61 6.41
C GLN A 149 6.85 28.31 5.62
N ILE A 150 7.38 27.20 6.14
CA ILE A 150 7.31 25.90 5.46
C ILE A 150 5.99 25.16 5.69
N TYR A 151 5.15 25.66 6.58
CA TYR A 151 3.91 25.00 6.96
C TYR A 151 2.71 25.48 6.12
N PRO A 152 1.77 24.58 5.77
CA PRO A 152 1.70 23.18 6.17
C PRO A 152 2.73 22.30 5.44
N LEU A 153 3.36 21.36 6.15
CA LEU A 153 4.38 20.45 5.66
C LEU A 153 3.84 19.02 5.63
N PHE A 154 4.11 18.31 4.55
CA PHE A 154 3.85 16.89 4.43
C PHE A 154 5.15 16.12 4.18
N ALA A 155 5.46 15.14 5.02
CA ALA A 155 6.66 14.32 4.91
C ALA A 155 6.31 12.87 4.53
N LYS A 156 7.13 12.28 3.66
CA LYS A 156 7.05 10.86 3.29
C LYS A 156 8.43 10.20 3.34
N PRO A 157 8.53 8.93 3.73
CA PRO A 157 9.75 8.16 3.51
C PRO A 157 10.09 8.13 2.01
N VAL A 158 11.37 8.25 1.66
CA VAL A 158 11.84 8.23 0.26
C VAL A 158 11.55 6.87 -0.37
N ALA A 159 11.91 5.79 0.31
CA ALA A 159 11.57 4.43 -0.07
C ALA A 159 10.33 3.94 0.71
N GLY A 160 9.56 3.03 0.13
CA GLY A 160 8.53 2.30 0.88
C GLY A 160 9.15 1.65 2.11
N ASN A 161 8.39 1.53 3.21
CA ASN A 161 8.84 0.96 4.48
C ASN A 161 9.54 -0.39 4.28
N THR A 162 10.82 -0.38 4.05
CA THR A 162 11.66 -1.49 4.45
C THR A 162 11.83 -1.32 5.95
N ALA A 163 11.13 -2.12 6.74
CA ALA A 163 11.43 -2.24 8.17
C ALA A 163 12.92 -2.50 8.27
N SER A 164 13.67 -1.55 8.84
CA SER A 164 15.07 -1.79 9.16
C SER A 164 15.08 -2.94 10.16
N PRO A 165 15.85 -4.02 9.91
CA PRO A 165 16.10 -4.98 10.97
C PRO A 165 16.86 -4.24 12.06
N SER A 166 16.27 -4.21 13.24
CA SER A 166 16.90 -3.80 14.50
C SER A 166 17.95 -4.78 14.91
#